data_55313747b48b41c29d378729a71aba5c
#
_entry.id   55313747b48b41c29d378729a71aba5c
#
_cell.length_a   1.000
_cell.length_b   1.000
_cell.length_c   1.000
_cell.angle_alpha   90.00
_cell.angle_beta   90.00
_cell.angle_gamma   90.00
#
_symmetry.space_group_name_H-M   'P 1'
#
loop_
_entity.id
_entity.type
_entity.pdbx_description
1 polymer ?
#
loop_
_entity_poly.entity_id
_entity_poly.type
_entity_poly.pdbx_seq_one_letter_code
_entity_poly.pdbx_strand_id
1 'polypeptide(L)'
;PDTLTWLAQQRVQSNVTVLRLDCDFNYAQIHNFARPYCQGTHLLLLNNDIEVRSENILQRLLDPFAVRHTVAVGARLRYPNNNIQHHGVVLIQGERRCVLEPGKHLSELNTIDMFTPLGVQEEWIAATAACLMLRTADFDQIGGFDEQLAVVFNDVDLCLRLRQLEGSVVVTPFVDIIHHESVSRGKDQSGEALARHQRESGYLRHKHAGLFETGDPLFSHNLHPHSNRFQPKDPAPQSSGRVKPQQISRWKQRGWKSNNNRPLIVMAHFDPSNRLRPDLLKLLESYAQFGDVVLVSASPGLRWHWNTLRKLKRCCRAILIRRNEGYDFGSWMAALNWLKRDIDNIDQLILTNDSFWGPITPLDDLFQRLKASGADVIGLTDDQMYAPHLQSAFLAFQKPVIQSDAFQSFWNQLELWPRKRDLIKKYEVGLPICLQKAGFKTESLYTQHANGNILHTAWKELIEVKNFPFLKVSLLRDNPMHQEIDAWEQVISERNPVLAAQIRSQLQPPKS
;
A
#
# COMPACT_ATOMS: atom_id res chain seq x y z
N PRO A 1 -0.67 -18.30 -37.46
CA PRO A 1 -1.87 -18.70 -38.19
C PRO A 1 -3.02 -17.86 -37.72
N ASP A 2 -3.72 -17.31 -38.67
CA ASP A 2 -4.87 -16.47 -38.39
C ASP A 2 -5.90 -17.34 -37.61
N THR A 3 -6.32 -16.86 -36.43
CA THR A 3 -7.30 -17.52 -35.57
C THR A 3 -8.57 -17.89 -36.32
N LEU A 4 -9.02 -17.05 -37.26
CA LEU A 4 -10.18 -17.29 -38.10
C LEU A 4 -9.98 -18.49 -39.02
N THR A 5 -8.81 -18.66 -39.61
CA THR A 5 -8.46 -19.81 -40.46
C THR A 5 -8.45 -21.10 -39.65
N TRP A 6 -7.88 -21.06 -38.44
CA TRP A 6 -7.90 -22.23 -37.56
C TRP A 6 -9.32 -22.59 -37.13
N LEU A 7 -10.13 -21.63 -36.70
CA LEU A 7 -11.53 -21.83 -36.32
C LEU A 7 -12.37 -22.40 -37.51
N ALA A 8 -12.12 -21.92 -38.73
CA ALA A 8 -12.79 -22.47 -39.92
C ALA A 8 -12.46 -23.94 -40.14
N GLN A 9 -11.23 -24.37 -39.88
CA GLN A 9 -10.82 -25.77 -39.92
C GLN A 9 -11.49 -26.60 -38.82
N GLN A 10 -11.63 -26.08 -37.61
CA GLN A 10 -12.27 -26.78 -36.48
C GLN A 10 -13.79 -26.99 -36.70
N ARG A 11 -14.47 -26.09 -37.42
CA ARG A 11 -15.90 -26.23 -37.77
C ARG A 11 -16.24 -27.52 -38.50
N VAL A 12 -15.27 -28.16 -39.14
CA VAL A 12 -15.48 -29.42 -39.86
C VAL A 12 -15.61 -30.62 -38.90
N GLN A 13 -15.21 -30.46 -37.64
CA GLN A 13 -15.31 -31.49 -36.62
C GLN A 13 -16.73 -31.50 -36.05
N SER A 14 -17.35 -32.66 -35.96
CA SER A 14 -18.76 -32.83 -35.56
C SER A 14 -19.04 -32.43 -34.10
N ASN A 15 -18.01 -32.33 -33.28
CA ASN A 15 -18.11 -31.99 -31.85
C ASN A 15 -17.68 -30.54 -31.52
N VAL A 16 -17.39 -29.71 -32.54
CA VAL A 16 -16.97 -28.30 -32.35
C VAL A 16 -18.01 -27.37 -32.97
N THR A 17 -18.57 -26.50 -32.15
CA THR A 17 -19.46 -25.40 -32.56
C THR A 17 -18.74 -24.06 -32.36
N VAL A 18 -18.58 -23.32 -33.46
CA VAL A 18 -17.98 -21.97 -33.42
C VAL A 18 -19.07 -20.92 -33.43
N LEU A 19 -19.19 -20.17 -32.34
CA LEU A 19 -20.14 -19.08 -32.20
C LEU A 19 -19.41 -17.74 -32.37
N ARG A 20 -20.06 -16.79 -33.01
CA ARG A 20 -19.55 -15.41 -33.12
C ARG A 20 -20.52 -14.45 -32.46
N LEU A 21 -20.00 -13.62 -31.60
CA LEU A 21 -20.73 -12.52 -30.94
C LEU A 21 -20.01 -11.22 -31.22
N ASP A 22 -20.67 -10.30 -31.91
CA ASP A 22 -20.13 -8.97 -32.20
C ASP A 22 -20.59 -7.99 -31.10
N CYS A 23 -19.76 -7.85 -30.07
CA CYS A 23 -20.00 -6.95 -28.94
C CYS A 23 -18.65 -6.48 -28.35
N ASP A 24 -18.67 -5.45 -27.52
CA ASP A 24 -17.54 -5.12 -26.67
C ASP A 24 -17.20 -6.30 -25.77
N PHE A 25 -15.92 -6.43 -25.43
CA PHE A 25 -15.47 -7.58 -24.65
C PHE A 25 -16.15 -7.63 -23.27
N ASN A 26 -16.98 -8.65 -23.07
CA ASN A 26 -17.63 -8.98 -21.83
C ASN A 26 -17.60 -10.50 -21.64
N TYR A 27 -16.74 -10.97 -20.73
CA TYR A 27 -16.55 -12.39 -20.44
C TYR A 27 -17.87 -13.07 -20.04
N ALA A 28 -18.65 -12.42 -19.17
CA ALA A 28 -19.93 -12.92 -18.70
C ALA A 28 -20.93 -13.10 -19.85
N GLN A 29 -21.07 -12.09 -20.71
CA GLN A 29 -21.99 -12.10 -21.85
C GLN A 29 -21.63 -13.18 -22.87
N ILE A 30 -20.33 -13.37 -23.15
CA ILE A 30 -19.85 -14.40 -24.09
C ILE A 30 -20.28 -15.81 -23.62
N HIS A 31 -20.12 -16.10 -22.34
CA HIS A 31 -20.47 -17.41 -21.76
C HIS A 31 -21.97 -17.61 -21.65
N ASN A 32 -22.72 -16.58 -21.27
CA ASN A 32 -24.19 -16.66 -21.28
C ASN A 32 -24.74 -16.87 -22.67
N PHE A 33 -24.19 -16.20 -23.68
CA PHE A 33 -24.55 -16.39 -25.08
C PHE A 33 -24.26 -17.81 -25.58
N ALA A 34 -23.15 -18.41 -25.14
CA ALA A 34 -22.76 -19.77 -25.53
C ALA A 34 -23.58 -20.85 -24.83
N ARG A 35 -24.14 -20.58 -23.64
CA ARG A 35 -24.81 -21.58 -22.81
C ARG A 35 -25.91 -22.40 -23.53
N PRO A 36 -26.85 -21.81 -24.32
CA PRO A 36 -27.89 -22.57 -24.99
C PRO A 36 -27.40 -23.64 -25.98
N TYR A 37 -26.16 -23.53 -26.44
CA TYR A 37 -25.54 -24.46 -27.35
C TYR A 37 -24.81 -25.62 -26.65
N CYS A 38 -24.72 -25.60 -25.33
CA CYS A 38 -24.08 -26.62 -24.50
C CYS A 38 -25.12 -27.64 -24.03
N GLN A 39 -24.92 -28.94 -24.32
CA GLN A 39 -25.86 -30.03 -24.01
C GLN A 39 -25.38 -30.95 -22.88
N GLY A 40 -24.14 -30.77 -22.40
CA GLY A 40 -23.55 -31.60 -21.36
C GLY A 40 -24.18 -31.39 -19.99
N THR A 41 -24.10 -32.37 -19.10
CA THR A 41 -24.53 -32.28 -17.70
C THR A 41 -23.62 -31.40 -16.86
N HIS A 42 -22.39 -31.20 -17.33
CA HIS A 42 -21.39 -30.30 -16.76
C HIS A 42 -20.88 -29.33 -17.81
N LEU A 43 -20.59 -28.11 -17.42
CA LEU A 43 -19.91 -27.09 -18.20
C LEU A 43 -18.46 -27.01 -17.73
N LEU A 44 -17.51 -26.99 -18.66
CA LEU A 44 -16.13 -26.64 -18.39
C LEU A 44 -15.85 -25.27 -19.02
N LEU A 45 -15.70 -24.26 -18.18
CA LEU A 45 -15.21 -22.94 -18.58
C LEU A 45 -13.70 -23.07 -18.75
N LEU A 46 -13.17 -22.65 -19.89
CA LEU A 46 -11.75 -22.80 -20.21
C LEU A 46 -11.29 -21.61 -21.05
N ASN A 47 -10.27 -20.92 -20.58
CA ASN A 47 -9.66 -19.85 -21.34
C ASN A 47 -8.87 -20.38 -22.55
N ASN A 48 -8.71 -19.54 -23.57
CA ASN A 48 -7.99 -19.86 -24.80
C ASN A 48 -6.45 -19.84 -24.65
N ASP A 49 -5.92 -19.40 -23.52
CA ASP A 49 -4.49 -19.33 -23.19
C ASP A 49 -4.10 -20.37 -22.12
N ILE A 50 -4.85 -21.44 -22.03
CA ILE A 50 -4.61 -22.63 -21.18
C ILE A 50 -3.83 -23.69 -21.94
N GLU A 51 -2.75 -24.18 -21.34
CA GLU A 51 -2.00 -25.35 -21.81
C GLU A 51 -2.23 -26.52 -20.84
N VAL A 52 -2.87 -27.58 -21.31
CA VAL A 52 -3.15 -28.79 -20.52
C VAL A 52 -2.00 -29.78 -20.67
N ARG A 53 -1.38 -30.14 -19.51
CA ARG A 53 -0.27 -31.11 -19.47
C ARG A 53 -0.65 -32.45 -18.84
N SER A 54 -1.76 -32.48 -18.11
CA SER A 54 -2.27 -33.75 -17.52
C SER A 54 -3.04 -34.57 -18.50
N GLU A 55 -2.83 -35.87 -18.46
CA GLU A 55 -3.80 -36.83 -18.99
C GLU A 55 -5.02 -36.91 -18.06
N ASN A 56 -6.19 -37.24 -18.59
CA ASN A 56 -7.44 -37.46 -17.83
C ASN A 56 -7.94 -36.22 -17.05
N ILE A 57 -7.67 -35.00 -17.53
CA ILE A 57 -8.10 -33.76 -16.89
C ILE A 57 -9.61 -33.74 -16.58
N LEU A 58 -10.44 -34.17 -17.54
CA LEU A 58 -11.90 -34.18 -17.38
C LEU A 58 -12.33 -35.06 -16.22
N GLN A 59 -11.75 -36.27 -16.11
CA GLN A 59 -12.05 -37.18 -15.01
C GLN A 59 -11.65 -36.57 -13.67
N ARG A 60 -10.46 -36.01 -13.58
CA ARG A 60 -9.98 -35.39 -12.33
C ARG A 60 -10.77 -34.14 -11.90
N LEU A 61 -11.35 -33.42 -12.85
CA LEU A 61 -12.29 -32.34 -12.55
C LEU A 61 -13.68 -32.83 -12.18
N LEU A 62 -14.09 -34.03 -12.68
CA LEU A 62 -15.37 -34.66 -12.36
C LEU A 62 -15.35 -35.39 -11.00
N ASP A 63 -14.22 -35.96 -10.57
CA ASP A 63 -14.10 -36.74 -9.35
C ASP A 63 -14.66 -36.03 -8.09
N PRO A 64 -14.40 -34.72 -7.86
CA PRO A 64 -14.93 -34.04 -6.69
C PRO A 64 -16.46 -33.91 -6.65
N PHE A 65 -17.16 -34.02 -7.82
CA PHE A 65 -18.63 -33.99 -7.84
C PHE A 65 -19.27 -35.26 -7.29
N ALA A 66 -18.49 -36.33 -7.07
CA ALA A 66 -18.95 -37.49 -6.32
C ALA A 66 -19.19 -37.19 -4.85
N VAL A 67 -18.57 -36.14 -4.30
CA VAL A 67 -18.85 -35.62 -2.96
C VAL A 67 -20.13 -34.82 -3.01
N ARG A 68 -21.04 -35.14 -2.08
CA ARG A 68 -22.32 -34.45 -1.97
C ARG A 68 -22.09 -32.94 -1.78
N HIS A 69 -22.84 -32.12 -2.52
CA HIS A 69 -22.83 -30.64 -2.49
C HIS A 69 -21.68 -29.93 -3.25
N THR A 70 -20.80 -30.64 -3.97
CA THR A 70 -19.88 -29.94 -4.87
C THR A 70 -20.63 -29.31 -6.05
N VAL A 71 -20.60 -27.98 -6.19
CA VAL A 71 -21.28 -27.24 -7.28
C VAL A 71 -20.30 -26.77 -8.37
N ALA A 72 -19.04 -26.53 -7.99
CA ALA A 72 -17.99 -26.16 -8.94
C ALA A 72 -16.63 -26.72 -8.52
N VAL A 73 -15.80 -27.05 -9.54
CA VAL A 73 -14.43 -27.56 -9.37
C VAL A 73 -13.47 -26.74 -10.23
N GLY A 74 -12.61 -25.97 -9.57
CA GLY A 74 -11.52 -25.24 -10.20
C GLY A 74 -10.23 -26.06 -10.26
N ALA A 75 -9.37 -25.75 -11.22
CA ALA A 75 -8.04 -26.31 -11.31
C ALA A 75 -7.03 -25.40 -10.60
N ARG A 76 -6.01 -25.97 -9.95
CA ARG A 76 -4.80 -25.23 -9.62
C ARG A 76 -4.08 -24.88 -10.93
N LEU A 77 -3.77 -23.59 -11.13
CA LEU A 77 -3.07 -23.10 -12.31
C LEU A 77 -1.64 -22.69 -11.98
N ARG A 78 -0.74 -22.87 -12.94
CA ARG A 78 0.64 -22.44 -12.87
C ARG A 78 0.97 -21.43 -13.97
N TYR A 79 1.93 -20.56 -13.69
CA TYR A 79 2.61 -19.75 -14.70
C TYR A 79 3.57 -20.60 -15.56
N PRO A 80 4.01 -20.12 -16.74
CA PRO A 80 5.03 -20.79 -17.54
C PRO A 80 6.35 -21.07 -16.81
N ASN A 81 6.68 -20.31 -15.78
CA ASN A 81 7.84 -20.53 -14.91
C ASN A 81 7.60 -21.54 -13.78
N ASN A 82 6.50 -22.28 -13.82
CA ASN A 82 6.03 -23.25 -12.82
C ASN A 82 5.68 -22.68 -11.44
N ASN A 83 5.66 -21.38 -11.24
CA ASN A 83 5.11 -20.80 -10.03
C ASN A 83 3.57 -20.94 -10.03
N ILE A 84 3.00 -21.02 -8.83
CA ILE A 84 1.55 -21.06 -8.67
C ILE A 84 0.96 -19.73 -9.16
N GLN A 85 -0.06 -19.82 -10.00
CA GLN A 85 -0.84 -18.69 -10.45
C GLN A 85 -2.15 -18.59 -9.68
N HIS A 86 -2.84 -19.71 -9.52
CA HIS A 86 -4.13 -19.78 -8.84
C HIS A 86 -4.26 -21.09 -8.07
N HIS A 87 -4.79 -21.01 -6.86
CA HIS A 87 -5.19 -22.16 -6.03
C HIS A 87 -6.37 -21.80 -5.10
N GLY A 88 -7.36 -21.13 -5.64
CA GLY A 88 -8.52 -20.67 -4.89
C GLY A 88 -8.47 -19.17 -4.56
N VAL A 89 -9.58 -18.67 -4.08
CA VAL A 89 -9.82 -17.25 -3.77
C VAL A 89 -10.30 -17.14 -2.33
N VAL A 90 -9.81 -16.10 -1.64
CA VAL A 90 -10.25 -15.67 -0.31
C VAL A 90 -10.85 -14.28 -0.41
N LEU A 91 -12.00 -14.04 0.24
CA LEU A 91 -12.57 -12.70 0.36
C LEU A 91 -11.86 -11.90 1.46
N ILE A 92 -11.50 -10.67 1.14
CA ILE A 92 -10.82 -9.79 2.08
C ILE A 92 -11.74 -8.69 2.55
N GLN A 93 -11.86 -8.54 3.88
CA GLN A 93 -12.47 -7.38 4.51
C GLN A 93 -11.63 -6.12 4.24
N GLY A 94 -12.28 -4.98 4.03
CA GLY A 94 -11.62 -3.69 3.82
C GLY A 94 -11.78 -3.14 2.41
N GLU A 95 -11.40 -1.89 2.20
CA GLU A 95 -11.78 -1.14 0.99
C GLU A 95 -10.86 -1.36 -0.22
N ARG A 96 -9.62 -1.79 -0.03
CA ARG A 96 -8.58 -1.80 -1.09
C ARG A 96 -8.55 -3.01 -1.99
N ARG A 97 -8.88 -4.19 -1.48
CA ARG A 97 -8.90 -5.43 -2.24
C ARG A 97 -10.16 -6.20 -1.93
N CYS A 98 -10.77 -6.79 -2.95
CA CYS A 98 -11.89 -7.68 -2.77
C CYS A 98 -11.45 -9.10 -2.45
N VAL A 99 -10.36 -9.53 -3.05
CA VAL A 99 -9.91 -10.92 -3.02
C VAL A 99 -8.40 -11.04 -2.79
N LEU A 100 -8.00 -12.17 -2.24
CA LEU A 100 -6.63 -12.66 -2.17
C LEU A 100 -6.58 -14.01 -2.91
N GLU A 101 -5.51 -14.23 -3.65
CA GLU A 101 -5.17 -15.54 -4.24
C GLU A 101 -4.00 -16.13 -3.45
N PRO A 102 -4.25 -17.05 -2.50
CA PRO A 102 -3.21 -17.67 -1.72
C PRO A 102 -2.23 -18.44 -2.60
N GLY A 103 -0.95 -18.38 -2.27
CA GLY A 103 0.09 -19.08 -3.02
C GLY A 103 0.53 -18.42 -4.33
N LYS A 104 -0.16 -17.40 -4.83
CA LYS A 104 0.16 -16.74 -6.11
C LYS A 104 1.62 -16.25 -6.15
N HIS A 105 2.33 -16.57 -7.24
CA HIS A 105 3.75 -16.33 -7.48
C HIS A 105 4.73 -17.12 -6.58
N LEU A 106 4.26 -18.05 -5.75
CA LEU A 106 5.15 -18.90 -4.97
C LEU A 106 5.61 -20.10 -5.82
N SER A 107 6.86 -20.51 -5.61
CA SER A 107 7.37 -21.77 -6.15
C SER A 107 6.74 -22.95 -5.39
N GLU A 108 6.33 -23.98 -6.10
CA GLU A 108 5.76 -25.20 -5.49
C GLU A 108 6.74 -25.84 -4.49
N LEU A 109 8.04 -25.79 -4.77
CA LEU A 109 9.09 -26.33 -3.88
C LEU A 109 9.24 -25.57 -2.55
N ASN A 110 8.85 -24.30 -2.53
CA ASN A 110 8.95 -23.44 -1.34
C ASN A 110 7.64 -23.37 -0.54
N THR A 111 6.60 -24.09 -0.96
CA THR A 111 5.27 -24.02 -0.37
C THR A 111 4.83 -25.30 0.31
N ILE A 112 5.65 -26.37 0.25
CA ILE A 112 5.40 -27.61 0.96
C ILE A 112 5.96 -27.48 2.38
N ASP A 113 5.35 -26.63 3.19
CA ASP A 113 5.46 -26.74 4.64
C ASP A 113 4.12 -27.22 5.21
N MET A 114 4.13 -27.65 6.47
CA MET A 114 2.97 -28.26 7.15
C MET A 114 1.71 -27.38 7.20
N PHE A 115 1.79 -26.12 6.74
CA PHE A 115 0.73 -25.13 6.85
C PHE A 115 0.17 -24.69 5.49
N THR A 116 0.66 -25.29 4.39
CA THR A 116 0.30 -24.84 3.04
C THR A 116 -0.60 -25.85 2.37
N PRO A 117 -1.90 -25.59 2.20
CA PRO A 117 -2.86 -26.52 1.61
C PRO A 117 -2.72 -26.72 0.10
N LEU A 118 -1.67 -26.17 -0.54
CA LEU A 118 -1.50 -26.10 -1.99
C LEU A 118 -1.31 -27.47 -2.68
N GLY A 119 -1.04 -28.52 -1.91
CA GLY A 119 -0.89 -29.90 -2.41
C GLY A 119 -2.12 -30.77 -2.24
N VAL A 120 -3.19 -30.27 -1.66
CA VAL A 120 -4.42 -31.03 -1.39
C VAL A 120 -5.62 -30.41 -2.08
N GLN A 121 -6.64 -31.23 -2.27
CA GLN A 121 -7.92 -30.75 -2.77
C GLN A 121 -8.71 -30.13 -1.61
N GLU A 122 -9.10 -28.86 -1.77
CA GLU A 122 -9.74 -28.11 -0.70
C GLU A 122 -10.91 -27.26 -1.20
N GLU A 123 -11.80 -26.94 -0.27
CA GLU A 123 -12.90 -26.02 -0.48
C GLU A 123 -12.42 -24.57 -0.31
N TRP A 124 -12.80 -23.73 -1.27
CA TRP A 124 -12.52 -22.30 -1.29
C TRP A 124 -13.79 -21.50 -1.49
N ILE A 125 -13.75 -20.21 -1.16
CA ILE A 125 -14.93 -19.36 -1.36
C ILE A 125 -15.24 -19.17 -2.85
N ALA A 126 -14.20 -19.14 -3.69
CA ALA A 126 -14.32 -19.07 -5.14
C ALA A 126 -13.07 -19.66 -5.83
N ALA A 127 -13.18 -19.90 -7.13
CA ALA A 127 -12.10 -20.29 -8.03
C ALA A 127 -12.22 -19.52 -9.35
N THR A 128 -11.08 -19.34 -10.06
CA THR A 128 -11.08 -18.64 -11.35
C THR A 128 -11.75 -19.45 -12.45
N ALA A 129 -12.51 -18.76 -13.29
CA ALA A 129 -13.12 -19.36 -14.48
C ALA A 129 -12.15 -19.62 -15.64
N ALA A 130 -10.85 -19.35 -15.46
CA ALA A 130 -9.84 -19.74 -16.45
C ALA A 130 -9.81 -21.27 -16.68
N CYS A 131 -10.11 -22.06 -15.63
CA CYS A 131 -10.43 -23.50 -15.74
C CYS A 131 -11.37 -23.88 -14.59
N LEU A 132 -12.67 -23.89 -14.85
CA LEU A 132 -13.70 -24.13 -13.85
C LEU A 132 -14.79 -25.04 -14.42
N MET A 133 -14.99 -26.20 -13.77
CA MET A 133 -16.09 -27.11 -14.09
C MET A 133 -17.25 -26.92 -13.12
N LEU A 134 -18.48 -26.94 -13.61
CA LEU A 134 -19.70 -26.80 -12.80
C LEU A 134 -20.84 -27.58 -13.41
N ARG A 135 -21.87 -27.90 -12.59
CA ARG A 135 -23.07 -28.54 -13.13
C ARG A 135 -23.88 -27.57 -13.97
N THR A 136 -24.32 -28.02 -15.14
CA THR A 136 -25.13 -27.21 -16.05
C THR A 136 -26.42 -26.73 -15.37
N ALA A 137 -27.08 -27.62 -14.61
CA ALA A 137 -28.32 -27.29 -13.89
C ALA A 137 -28.11 -26.17 -12.84
N ASP A 138 -26.97 -26.20 -12.11
CA ASP A 138 -26.66 -25.20 -11.10
C ASP A 138 -26.38 -23.82 -11.74
N PHE A 139 -25.67 -23.83 -12.90
CA PHE A 139 -25.43 -22.61 -13.68
C PHE A 139 -26.73 -21.98 -14.17
N ASP A 140 -27.66 -22.79 -14.67
CA ASP A 140 -28.97 -22.31 -15.11
C ASP A 140 -29.84 -21.82 -13.97
N GLN A 141 -29.80 -22.51 -12.83
CA GLN A 141 -30.57 -22.13 -11.64
C GLN A 141 -30.18 -20.76 -11.08
N ILE A 142 -28.89 -20.41 -11.13
CA ILE A 142 -28.44 -19.10 -10.69
C ILE A 142 -28.51 -18.00 -11.76
N GLY A 143 -28.98 -18.35 -12.99
CA GLY A 143 -29.12 -17.42 -14.12
C GLY A 143 -27.81 -17.08 -14.84
N GLY A 144 -26.81 -17.95 -14.78
CA GLY A 144 -25.53 -17.75 -15.46
C GLY A 144 -24.63 -16.69 -14.82
N PHE A 145 -23.76 -16.09 -15.62
CA PHE A 145 -22.92 -14.98 -15.19
C PHE A 145 -23.70 -13.66 -15.04
N ASP A 146 -23.24 -12.78 -14.15
CA ASP A 146 -23.72 -11.39 -14.08
C ASP A 146 -22.93 -10.51 -15.06
N GLU A 147 -23.59 -10.02 -16.10
CA GLU A 147 -22.97 -9.25 -17.20
C GLU A 147 -22.52 -7.86 -16.78
N GLN A 148 -22.86 -7.38 -15.58
CA GLN A 148 -22.31 -6.15 -15.01
C GLN A 148 -20.84 -6.32 -14.57
N LEU A 149 -20.37 -7.57 -14.40
CA LEU A 149 -18.99 -7.92 -14.14
C LEU A 149 -18.34 -8.41 -15.44
N ALA A 150 -18.02 -7.47 -16.32
CA ALA A 150 -17.58 -7.77 -17.67
C ALA A 150 -16.20 -8.42 -17.76
N VAL A 151 -15.27 -8.06 -16.86
CA VAL A 151 -13.85 -8.42 -16.97
C VAL A 151 -13.29 -8.99 -15.68
N VAL A 152 -13.53 -8.38 -14.52
CA VAL A 152 -12.98 -8.85 -13.25
C VAL A 152 -14.09 -9.31 -12.31
N PHE A 153 -13.75 -10.27 -11.45
CA PHE A 153 -14.65 -10.81 -10.41
C PHE A 153 -15.95 -11.48 -10.90
N ASN A 154 -16.13 -11.70 -12.19
CA ASN A 154 -17.28 -12.44 -12.72
C ASN A 154 -17.30 -13.90 -12.23
N ASP A 155 -16.14 -14.52 -12.14
CA ASP A 155 -15.93 -15.86 -11.60
C ASP A 155 -16.15 -15.91 -10.08
N VAL A 156 -15.70 -14.90 -9.36
CA VAL A 156 -15.95 -14.78 -7.91
C VAL A 156 -17.45 -14.66 -7.64
N ASP A 157 -18.14 -13.76 -8.32
CA ASP A 157 -19.60 -13.60 -8.22
C ASP A 157 -20.36 -14.90 -8.55
N LEU A 158 -19.95 -15.56 -9.65
CA LEU A 158 -20.53 -16.85 -10.06
C LEU A 158 -20.40 -17.87 -8.92
N CYS A 159 -19.20 -18.05 -8.37
CA CYS A 159 -18.95 -18.98 -7.28
C CYS A 159 -19.76 -18.63 -6.01
N LEU A 160 -19.85 -17.33 -5.65
CA LEU A 160 -20.63 -16.89 -4.50
C LEU A 160 -22.12 -17.19 -4.65
N ARG A 161 -22.68 -17.04 -5.86
CA ARG A 161 -24.10 -17.41 -6.14
C ARG A 161 -24.30 -18.92 -6.17
N LEU A 162 -23.37 -19.70 -6.72
CA LEU A 162 -23.41 -21.16 -6.66
C LEU A 162 -23.39 -21.67 -5.22
N ARG A 163 -22.63 -21.02 -4.33
CA ARG A 163 -22.60 -21.37 -2.90
C ARG A 163 -23.93 -21.11 -2.19
N GLN A 164 -24.77 -20.21 -2.69
CA GLN A 164 -26.12 -20.00 -2.15
C GLN A 164 -27.04 -21.22 -2.36
N LEU A 165 -26.68 -22.14 -3.22
CA LEU A 165 -27.33 -23.45 -3.39
C LEU A 165 -26.87 -24.48 -2.33
N GLU A 166 -26.29 -24.02 -1.20
CA GLU A 166 -25.66 -24.86 -0.18
C GLU A 166 -24.53 -25.74 -0.72
N GLY A 167 -23.84 -25.24 -1.74
CA GLY A 167 -22.82 -25.95 -2.47
C GLY A 167 -21.38 -25.53 -2.13
N SER A 168 -20.45 -26.46 -2.33
CA SER A 168 -19.01 -26.25 -2.17
C SER A 168 -18.34 -25.98 -3.50
N VAL A 169 -17.42 -24.99 -3.51
CA VAL A 169 -16.48 -24.74 -4.59
C VAL A 169 -15.14 -25.36 -4.20
N VAL A 170 -14.69 -26.34 -4.96
CA VAL A 170 -13.46 -27.11 -4.67
C VAL A 170 -12.37 -26.75 -5.66
N VAL A 171 -11.13 -26.62 -5.21
CA VAL A 171 -9.96 -26.49 -6.09
C VAL A 171 -9.10 -27.75 -5.97
N THR A 172 -8.79 -28.36 -7.13
CA THR A 172 -7.98 -29.57 -7.20
C THR A 172 -6.57 -29.27 -7.73
N PRO A 173 -5.51 -29.72 -7.01
CA PRO A 173 -4.14 -29.62 -7.48
C PRO A 173 -3.73 -30.82 -8.38
N PHE A 174 -4.61 -31.80 -8.57
CA PHE A 174 -4.29 -33.06 -9.25
C PHE A 174 -4.34 -32.97 -10.77
N VAL A 175 -4.40 -31.77 -11.31
CA VAL A 175 -4.30 -31.47 -12.75
C VAL A 175 -3.10 -30.56 -12.99
N ASP A 176 -2.36 -30.81 -14.07
CA ASP A 176 -1.21 -29.97 -14.46
C ASP A 176 -1.62 -29.07 -15.61
N ILE A 177 -1.79 -27.79 -15.30
CA ILE A 177 -2.27 -26.77 -16.21
C ILE A 177 -1.39 -25.54 -16.13
N ILE A 178 -0.92 -25.05 -17.28
CA ILE A 178 -0.28 -23.75 -17.39
C ILE A 178 -1.26 -22.77 -18.00
N HIS A 179 -1.36 -21.59 -17.40
CA HIS A 179 -2.11 -20.47 -17.91
C HIS A 179 -1.16 -19.35 -18.32
N HIS A 180 -1.14 -19.04 -19.60
CA HIS A 180 -0.25 -18.06 -20.24
C HIS A 180 -0.79 -16.64 -20.09
N GLU A 181 -1.18 -16.25 -18.87
CA GLU A 181 -1.82 -14.97 -18.56
C GLU A 181 -1.14 -13.78 -19.27
N SER A 182 -1.94 -12.87 -19.77
CA SER A 182 -1.52 -11.58 -20.37
C SER A 182 -0.90 -11.64 -21.78
N VAL A 183 -0.88 -12.77 -22.45
CA VAL A 183 -0.41 -12.83 -23.84
C VAL A 183 -1.34 -12.06 -24.77
N SER A 184 -2.65 -12.09 -24.49
CA SER A 184 -3.68 -11.45 -25.33
C SER A 184 -4.10 -10.03 -24.87
N ARG A 185 -3.90 -9.65 -23.60
CA ARG A 185 -4.39 -8.36 -23.06
C ARG A 185 -3.30 -7.34 -22.81
N GLY A 186 -2.02 -7.73 -22.74
CA GLY A 186 -0.97 -6.87 -22.23
C GLY A 186 -1.19 -6.51 -20.75
N LYS A 187 -0.28 -5.75 -20.16
CA LYS A 187 -0.53 -5.08 -18.86
C LYS A 187 -1.33 -3.80 -19.16
N ASP A 188 -2.66 -3.92 -19.21
CA ASP A 188 -3.52 -2.74 -19.36
C ASP A 188 -3.41 -1.87 -18.11
N GLN A 189 -2.53 -0.89 -18.17
CA GLN A 189 -2.31 0.13 -17.13
C GLN A 189 -3.04 1.43 -17.48
N SER A 190 -3.98 1.40 -18.42
CA SER A 190 -4.77 2.57 -18.78
C SER A 190 -5.63 3.04 -17.59
N GLY A 191 -5.86 4.33 -17.51
CA GLY A 191 -6.76 4.90 -16.49
C GLY A 191 -8.18 4.33 -16.57
N GLU A 192 -8.60 3.88 -17.77
CA GLU A 192 -9.90 3.26 -18.01
C GLU A 192 -10.00 1.86 -17.42
N ALA A 193 -8.96 1.03 -17.54
CA ALA A 193 -8.91 -0.30 -16.91
C ALA A 193 -8.98 -0.21 -15.39
N LEU A 194 -8.29 0.77 -14.81
CA LEU A 194 -8.36 1.02 -13.38
C LEU A 194 -9.77 1.48 -12.95
N ALA A 195 -10.39 2.38 -13.69
CA ALA A 195 -11.74 2.86 -13.40
C ALA A 195 -12.76 1.71 -13.50
N ARG A 196 -12.64 0.82 -14.51
CA ARG A 196 -13.44 -0.39 -14.64
C ARG A 196 -13.24 -1.31 -13.43
N HIS A 197 -11.99 -1.62 -13.08
CA HIS A 197 -11.69 -2.45 -11.92
C HIS A 197 -12.31 -1.90 -10.62
N GLN A 198 -12.28 -0.59 -10.41
CA GLN A 198 -12.91 0.06 -9.26
C GLN A 198 -14.44 -0.08 -9.27
N ARG A 199 -15.08 0.13 -10.42
CA ARG A 199 -16.53 -0.05 -10.56
C ARG A 199 -16.97 -1.49 -10.30
N GLU A 200 -16.32 -2.46 -10.95
CA GLU A 200 -16.66 -3.87 -10.79
C GLU A 200 -16.36 -4.37 -9.37
N SER A 201 -15.27 -3.91 -8.75
CA SER A 201 -14.95 -4.17 -7.34
C SER A 201 -16.02 -3.61 -6.39
N GLY A 202 -16.45 -2.38 -6.61
CA GLY A 202 -17.51 -1.72 -5.84
C GLY A 202 -18.85 -2.44 -5.98
N TYR A 203 -19.19 -2.85 -7.20
CA TYR A 203 -20.40 -3.61 -7.50
C TYR A 203 -20.42 -4.97 -6.78
N LEU A 204 -19.32 -5.76 -6.89
CA LEU A 204 -19.20 -7.04 -6.20
C LEU A 204 -19.40 -6.90 -4.69
N ARG A 205 -18.77 -5.90 -4.07
CA ARG A 205 -18.89 -5.63 -2.63
C ARG A 205 -20.32 -5.28 -2.22
N HIS A 206 -20.96 -4.44 -2.99
CA HIS A 206 -22.36 -4.05 -2.71
C HIS A 206 -23.29 -5.26 -2.81
N LYS A 207 -23.14 -6.05 -3.87
CA LYS A 207 -23.96 -7.24 -4.12
C LYS A 207 -23.81 -8.31 -3.04
N HIS A 208 -22.61 -8.48 -2.49
CA HIS A 208 -22.29 -9.49 -1.48
C HIS A 208 -21.90 -8.87 -0.13
N ALA A 209 -22.49 -7.72 0.24
CA ALA A 209 -22.07 -6.90 1.40
C ALA A 209 -21.94 -7.72 2.69
N GLY A 210 -22.87 -8.61 2.99
CA GLY A 210 -22.83 -9.44 4.21
C GLY A 210 -21.57 -10.30 4.31
N LEU A 211 -21.08 -10.88 3.20
CA LEU A 211 -19.84 -11.68 3.20
C LEU A 211 -18.60 -10.80 3.37
N PHE A 212 -18.60 -9.61 2.78
CA PHE A 212 -17.48 -8.67 2.97
C PHE A 212 -17.43 -8.05 4.36
N GLU A 213 -18.58 -7.93 5.04
CA GLU A 213 -18.66 -7.46 6.43
C GLU A 213 -18.23 -8.54 7.43
N THR A 214 -18.69 -9.79 7.25
CA THR A 214 -18.37 -10.91 8.15
C THR A 214 -17.00 -11.53 7.88
N GLY A 215 -16.49 -11.41 6.65
CA GLY A 215 -15.26 -12.06 6.17
C GLY A 215 -15.51 -13.44 5.59
N ASP A 216 -14.45 -14.01 5.00
CA ASP A 216 -14.47 -15.33 4.39
C ASP A 216 -14.61 -16.43 5.45
N PRO A 217 -15.71 -17.21 5.46
CA PRO A 217 -15.93 -18.25 6.47
C PRO A 217 -14.98 -19.44 6.35
N LEU A 218 -14.30 -19.61 5.20
CA LEU A 218 -13.38 -20.72 4.93
C LEU A 218 -11.93 -20.33 5.21
N PHE A 219 -11.63 -19.04 5.39
CA PHE A 219 -10.28 -18.58 5.66
C PHE A 219 -10.07 -18.33 7.15
N SER A 220 -9.08 -19.00 7.73
CA SER A 220 -8.81 -18.87 9.16
C SER A 220 -8.53 -17.44 9.59
N HIS A 221 -9.27 -16.96 10.58
CA HIS A 221 -9.07 -15.65 11.22
C HIS A 221 -7.69 -15.50 11.87
N ASN A 222 -6.96 -16.61 12.09
CA ASN A 222 -5.59 -16.62 12.63
C ASN A 222 -4.54 -16.36 11.55
N LEU A 223 -4.92 -16.40 10.26
CA LEU A 223 -4.01 -16.10 9.16
C LEU A 223 -4.05 -14.62 8.78
N HIS A 224 -2.93 -14.13 8.27
CA HIS A 224 -2.81 -12.73 7.85
C HIS A 224 -3.59 -12.49 6.54
N PRO A 225 -4.64 -11.65 6.53
CA PRO A 225 -5.59 -11.52 5.41
C PRO A 225 -4.99 -10.92 4.13
N HIS A 226 -3.76 -10.43 4.18
CA HIS A 226 -3.08 -9.85 3.02
C HIS A 226 -1.80 -10.60 2.64
N SER A 227 -1.56 -11.77 3.25
CA SER A 227 -0.42 -12.61 2.92
C SER A 227 -0.86 -13.78 2.05
N ASN A 228 -0.26 -13.90 0.86
CA ASN A 228 -0.45 -15.06 0.00
C ASN A 228 0.34 -16.31 0.47
N ARG A 229 1.03 -16.24 1.63
CA ARG A 229 1.89 -17.31 2.18
C ARG A 229 1.30 -18.02 3.39
N PHE A 230 0.02 -17.89 3.67
CA PHE A 230 -0.64 -18.44 4.87
C PHE A 230 0.06 -18.11 6.20
N GLN A 231 0.69 -16.95 6.25
CA GLN A 231 1.39 -16.52 7.45
C GLN A 231 0.40 -16.34 8.61
N PRO A 232 0.73 -16.87 9.80
CA PRO A 232 -0.07 -16.59 10.98
C PRO A 232 -0.24 -15.08 11.18
N LYS A 233 -1.40 -14.69 11.60
CA LYS A 233 -1.67 -13.31 12.00
C LYS A 233 -0.85 -13.04 13.27
N ASP A 234 -0.01 -12.03 13.21
CA ASP A 234 0.66 -11.61 14.44
C ASP A 234 -0.39 -11.33 15.53
N PRO A 235 -0.15 -11.71 16.78
CA PRO A 235 -1.02 -11.31 17.87
C PRO A 235 -1.24 -9.81 17.83
N ALA A 236 -2.45 -9.37 18.16
CA ALA A 236 -2.79 -7.95 18.14
C ALA A 236 -1.69 -7.20 18.92
N PRO A 237 -1.05 -6.19 18.29
CA PRO A 237 0.04 -5.49 18.94
C PRO A 237 -0.51 -4.84 20.22
N GLN A 238 0.14 -5.12 21.33
CA GLN A 238 -0.14 -4.45 22.59
C GLN A 238 0.91 -3.36 22.79
N SER A 239 0.49 -2.23 23.32
CA SER A 239 1.45 -1.21 23.73
C SER A 239 2.25 -1.71 24.92
N SER A 240 3.55 -1.44 24.92
CA SER A 240 4.42 -1.76 26.05
C SER A 240 4.40 -0.67 27.15
N GLY A 241 3.48 0.27 27.05
CA GLY A 241 3.30 1.38 27.98
C GLY A 241 3.45 2.76 27.34
N ARG A 242 3.37 3.81 28.14
CA ARG A 242 3.47 5.18 27.66
C ARG A 242 4.89 5.55 27.27
N VAL A 243 5.04 6.35 26.20
CA VAL A 243 6.33 6.95 25.85
C VAL A 243 6.78 7.89 26.96
N LYS A 244 7.97 7.64 27.51
CA LYS A 244 8.61 8.52 28.48
C LYS A 244 9.70 9.31 27.76
N PRO A 245 9.63 10.65 27.67
CA PRO A 245 10.65 11.43 27.01
C PRO A 245 11.93 11.45 27.89
N GLN A 246 12.79 10.44 27.73
CA GLN A 246 14.05 10.37 28.46
C GLN A 246 15.05 11.36 27.85
N GLN A 247 15.12 12.55 28.42
CA GLN A 247 16.05 13.59 28.02
C GLN A 247 17.45 13.26 28.53
N ILE A 248 18.46 13.39 27.66
CA ILE A 248 19.87 13.16 28.00
C ILE A 248 20.60 14.49 28.11
N SER A 249 20.38 15.41 27.18
CA SER A 249 20.98 16.72 27.15
C SER A 249 20.05 17.72 26.49
N ARG A 250 20.07 18.93 26.97
CA ARG A 250 19.29 20.04 26.41
C ARG A 250 20.10 21.33 26.37
N TRP A 251 19.90 22.07 25.30
CA TRP A 251 20.41 23.42 25.16
C TRP A 251 19.34 24.34 24.59
N LYS A 252 19.19 25.52 25.15
CA LYS A 252 18.27 26.56 24.67
C LYS A 252 19.05 27.87 24.61
N GLN A 253 18.91 28.61 23.52
CA GLN A 253 19.55 29.90 23.35
C GLN A 253 19.10 30.84 24.48
N ARG A 254 20.07 31.51 25.16
CA ARG A 254 19.78 32.43 26.24
C ARG A 254 18.90 33.59 25.74
N GLY A 255 17.83 33.87 26.47
CA GLY A 255 16.89 34.96 26.14
C GLY A 255 15.93 34.67 25.00
N TRP A 256 16.07 33.54 24.30
CA TRP A 256 15.10 33.20 23.27
C TRP A 256 13.75 32.80 23.88
N LYS A 257 12.70 33.42 23.34
CA LYS A 257 11.30 33.08 23.54
C LYS A 257 10.66 33.01 22.15
N SER A 258 9.80 32.04 21.92
CA SER A 258 8.99 32.00 20.72
C SER A 258 8.04 33.20 20.62
N ASN A 259 7.66 33.58 19.44
CA ASN A 259 6.71 34.67 19.21
C ASN A 259 5.80 34.35 18.00
N ASN A 260 4.74 35.13 17.84
CA ASN A 260 3.73 34.92 16.79
C ASN A 260 4.23 35.24 15.36
N ASN A 261 5.39 35.92 15.23
CA ASN A 261 5.85 36.39 13.92
C ASN A 261 6.60 35.34 13.11
N ARG A 262 6.94 34.19 13.70
CA ARG A 262 7.71 33.13 13.05
C ARG A 262 7.20 31.77 13.48
N PRO A 263 7.04 30.81 12.54
CA PRO A 263 6.69 29.45 12.89
C PRO A 263 7.76 28.79 13.75
N LEU A 264 7.34 27.92 14.67
CA LEU A 264 8.24 27.03 15.40
C LEU A 264 8.41 25.74 14.61
N ILE A 265 9.64 25.43 14.18
CA ILE A 265 9.96 24.26 13.37
C ILE A 265 10.69 23.25 14.25
N VAL A 266 10.07 22.11 14.52
CA VAL A 266 10.63 21.02 15.32
C VAL A 266 11.08 19.88 14.42
N MET A 267 12.40 19.70 14.27
CA MET A 267 13.02 18.65 13.48
C MET A 267 13.32 17.43 14.35
N ALA A 268 12.71 16.29 14.09
CA ALA A 268 13.09 15.01 14.65
C ALA A 268 14.26 14.41 13.85
N HIS A 269 15.30 13.94 14.55
CA HIS A 269 16.49 13.35 13.96
C HIS A 269 16.86 12.05 14.65
N PHE A 270 17.24 11.05 13.85
CA PHE A 270 17.85 9.82 14.34
C PHE A 270 18.88 9.26 13.36
N ASP A 271 20.09 9.04 13.86
CA ASP A 271 21.16 8.34 13.18
C ASP A 271 21.81 7.30 14.11
N PRO A 272 21.85 5.99 13.74
CA PRO A 272 22.40 4.96 14.60
C PRO A 272 23.91 5.12 14.84
N SER A 273 24.63 5.81 13.93
CA SER A 273 26.05 6.15 14.08
C SER A 273 26.26 7.42 14.91
N ASN A 274 25.20 8.03 15.42
CA ASN A 274 25.23 9.27 16.20
C ASN A 274 25.83 10.48 15.45
N ARG A 275 25.67 10.53 14.14
CA ARG A 275 26.18 11.59 13.27
C ARG A 275 25.04 12.44 12.74
N LEU A 276 25.35 13.64 12.32
CA LEU A 276 24.43 14.51 11.58
C LEU A 276 24.89 14.52 10.11
N ARG A 277 23.99 14.21 9.20
CA ARG A 277 24.25 14.29 7.77
C ARG A 277 24.56 15.75 7.37
N PRO A 278 25.51 15.99 6.45
CA PRO A 278 25.86 17.34 6.01
C PRO A 278 24.70 18.11 5.37
N ASP A 279 23.86 17.43 4.58
CA ASP A 279 22.66 18.00 3.96
C ASP A 279 21.62 18.42 5.01
N LEU A 280 21.48 17.65 6.10
CA LEU A 280 20.54 17.99 7.18
C LEU A 280 20.94 19.29 7.89
N LEU A 281 22.24 19.55 8.05
CA LEU A 281 22.69 20.83 8.58
C LEU A 281 22.27 21.98 7.66
N LYS A 282 22.43 21.83 6.34
CA LYS A 282 22.00 22.81 5.34
C LYS A 282 20.49 23.01 5.36
N LEU A 283 19.72 21.93 5.50
CA LEU A 283 18.28 22.00 5.63
C LEU A 283 17.85 22.80 6.88
N LEU A 284 18.50 22.56 8.03
CA LEU A 284 18.25 23.32 9.25
C LEU A 284 18.63 24.81 9.09
N GLU A 285 19.74 25.13 8.41
CA GLU A 285 20.12 26.50 8.07
C GLU A 285 19.07 27.18 7.16
N SER A 286 18.51 26.44 6.20
CA SER A 286 17.44 26.93 5.33
C SER A 286 16.14 27.16 6.10
N TYR A 287 15.73 26.23 6.94
CA TYR A 287 14.54 26.41 7.80
C TYR A 287 14.67 27.60 8.75
N ALA A 288 15.89 27.88 9.25
CA ALA A 288 16.15 29.00 10.16
C ALA A 288 15.89 30.38 9.51
N GLN A 289 15.82 30.48 8.19
CA GLN A 289 15.44 31.69 7.48
C GLN A 289 13.92 31.99 7.66
N PHE A 290 13.11 30.93 7.72
CA PHE A 290 11.64 31.03 7.76
C PHE A 290 11.05 30.89 9.17
N GLY A 291 11.71 30.19 10.08
CA GLY A 291 11.18 29.92 11.42
C GLY A 291 12.24 29.79 12.50
N ASP A 292 11.79 29.61 13.72
CA ASP A 292 12.63 29.26 14.86
C ASP A 292 12.81 27.74 14.93
N VAL A 293 14.03 27.27 14.69
CA VAL A 293 14.32 25.84 14.56
C VAL A 293 14.69 25.22 15.91
N VAL A 294 14.06 24.10 16.22
CA VAL A 294 14.37 23.22 17.35
C VAL A 294 14.76 21.83 16.80
N LEU A 295 15.96 21.39 17.14
CA LEU A 295 16.40 20.03 16.80
C LEU A 295 16.17 19.09 17.98
N VAL A 296 15.48 17.98 17.73
CA VAL A 296 15.35 16.88 18.69
C VAL A 296 16.02 15.64 18.13
N SER A 297 17.17 15.31 18.69
CA SER A 297 17.94 14.16 18.24
C SER A 297 17.74 12.95 19.17
N ALA A 298 17.30 11.84 18.59
CA ALA A 298 17.24 10.54 19.25
C ALA A 298 18.56 9.74 19.12
N SER A 299 19.67 10.42 18.82
CA SER A 299 21.04 9.89 18.72
C SER A 299 21.87 10.33 19.92
N PRO A 300 21.95 9.54 21.00
CA PRO A 300 22.57 9.93 22.27
C PRO A 300 24.03 10.38 22.17
N GLY A 301 24.80 9.76 21.26
CA GLY A 301 26.21 10.06 21.06
C GLY A 301 26.48 11.40 20.38
N LEU A 302 25.48 12.03 19.75
CA LEU A 302 25.62 13.34 19.13
C LEU A 302 26.13 14.41 20.12
N ARG A 303 25.84 14.24 21.42
CA ARG A 303 26.32 15.12 22.48
C ARG A 303 27.85 15.26 22.54
N TRP A 304 28.58 14.27 22.03
CA TRP A 304 30.04 14.26 22.02
C TRP A 304 30.64 14.92 20.78
N HIS A 305 29.84 15.27 19.78
CA HIS A 305 30.28 15.90 18.53
C HIS A 305 30.31 17.44 18.64
N TRP A 306 31.25 17.98 19.40
CA TRP A 306 31.35 19.41 19.73
C TRP A 306 31.29 20.34 18.51
N ASN A 307 31.99 19.98 17.41
CA ASN A 307 31.99 20.79 16.18
C ASN A 307 30.62 20.84 15.54
N THR A 308 29.90 19.72 15.51
CA THR A 308 28.53 19.63 15.01
C THR A 308 27.58 20.45 15.89
N LEU A 309 27.67 20.30 17.19
CA LEU A 309 26.84 21.07 18.13
C LEU A 309 27.07 22.57 18.01
N ARG A 310 28.34 22.98 17.79
CA ARG A 310 28.67 24.42 17.57
C ARG A 310 28.02 24.97 16.30
N LYS A 311 27.98 24.19 15.22
CA LYS A 311 27.30 24.56 13.97
C LYS A 311 25.76 24.60 14.19
N LEU A 312 25.19 23.61 14.83
CA LEU A 312 23.76 23.56 15.15
C LEU A 312 23.30 24.75 15.99
N LYS A 313 24.08 25.17 16.95
CA LYS A 313 23.77 26.37 17.80
C LYS A 313 23.72 27.69 17.02
N ARG A 314 24.18 27.72 15.76
CA ARG A 314 24.09 28.91 14.90
C ARG A 314 22.74 29.00 14.18
N CYS A 315 22.11 27.87 13.88
CA CYS A 315 20.84 27.79 13.14
C CYS A 315 19.66 27.36 14.02
N CYS A 316 19.90 26.63 15.11
CA CYS A 316 18.83 26.22 16.02
C CYS A 316 18.69 27.14 17.22
N ARG A 317 17.45 27.33 17.71
CA ARG A 317 17.13 28.05 18.96
C ARG A 317 17.19 27.12 20.16
N ALA A 318 16.93 25.85 19.96
CA ALA A 318 17.04 24.84 20.99
C ALA A 318 17.48 23.48 20.42
N ILE A 319 18.16 22.70 21.21
CA ILE A 319 18.62 21.34 20.87
C ILE A 319 18.29 20.43 22.04
N LEU A 320 17.59 19.35 21.77
CA LEU A 320 17.26 18.30 22.73
C LEU A 320 17.85 16.97 22.25
N ILE A 321 18.66 16.33 23.10
CA ILE A 321 19.18 14.99 22.85
C ILE A 321 18.50 14.02 23.81
N ARG A 322 17.96 12.94 23.28
CA ARG A 322 17.17 11.94 24.02
C ARG A 322 17.51 10.51 23.63
N ARG A 323 16.99 9.53 24.38
CA ARG A 323 16.99 8.13 23.96
C ARG A 323 15.91 7.92 22.89
N ASN A 324 16.16 7.01 21.95
CA ASN A 324 15.21 6.69 20.89
C ASN A 324 14.07 5.80 21.44
N GLU A 325 12.96 6.43 21.82
CA GLU A 325 11.72 5.77 22.21
C GLU A 325 10.56 6.42 21.48
N GLY A 326 9.74 5.65 20.78
CA GLY A 326 8.57 6.14 20.04
C GLY A 326 8.93 6.90 18.76
N TYR A 327 10.14 6.71 18.20
CA TYR A 327 10.59 7.28 16.91
C TYR A 327 10.39 8.81 16.84
N ASP A 328 9.96 9.35 15.69
CA ASP A 328 9.75 10.78 15.47
C ASP A 328 8.65 11.35 16.37
N PHE A 329 7.55 10.61 16.55
CA PHE A 329 6.46 11.00 17.46
C PHE A 329 6.94 11.18 18.90
N GLY A 330 7.79 10.28 19.37
CA GLY A 330 8.42 10.42 20.69
C GLY A 330 9.35 11.64 20.77
N SER A 331 10.02 11.99 19.66
CA SER A 331 10.88 13.18 19.61
C SER A 331 10.04 14.45 19.63
N TRP A 332 8.98 14.54 18.84
CA TRP A 332 8.07 15.68 18.85
C TRP A 332 7.37 15.85 20.20
N MET A 333 6.86 14.75 20.78
CA MET A 333 6.29 14.81 22.14
C MET A 333 7.27 15.36 23.18
N ALA A 334 8.54 14.94 23.11
CA ALA A 334 9.56 15.43 24.04
C ALA A 334 9.81 16.94 23.87
N ALA A 335 9.80 17.46 22.63
CA ALA A 335 9.91 18.87 22.35
C ALA A 335 8.68 19.65 22.83
N LEU A 336 7.48 19.17 22.52
CA LEU A 336 6.22 19.80 22.92
C LEU A 336 6.12 19.93 24.44
N ASN A 337 6.48 18.87 25.18
CA ASN A 337 6.51 18.89 26.64
C ASN A 337 7.57 19.86 27.20
N TRP A 338 8.77 19.89 26.58
CA TRP A 338 9.84 20.78 27.05
C TRP A 338 9.58 22.25 26.76
N LEU A 339 8.99 22.56 25.61
CA LEU A 339 8.74 23.90 25.10
C LEU A 339 7.30 24.39 25.32
N LYS A 340 6.52 23.76 26.21
CA LYS A 340 5.10 24.03 26.38
C LYS A 340 4.79 25.54 26.48
N ARG A 341 5.55 26.28 27.30
CA ARG A 341 5.37 27.75 27.47
C ARG A 341 5.73 28.53 26.20
N ASP A 342 6.62 28.03 25.37
CA ASP A 342 6.99 28.68 24.11
C ASP A 342 5.91 28.42 23.04
N ILE A 343 5.30 27.23 23.06
CA ILE A 343 4.27 26.80 22.08
C ILE A 343 2.97 27.57 22.29
N ASP A 344 2.63 27.95 23.51
CA ASP A 344 1.44 28.75 23.81
C ASP A 344 1.43 30.12 23.09
N ASN A 345 2.61 30.63 22.69
CA ASN A 345 2.81 31.94 22.08
C ASN A 345 3.12 31.91 20.59
N ILE A 346 2.88 30.82 19.88
CA ILE A 346 3.12 30.72 18.42
C ILE A 346 1.81 30.65 17.64
N ASP A 347 1.83 31.14 16.42
CA ASP A 347 0.69 31.03 15.50
C ASP A 347 0.77 29.78 14.62
N GLN A 348 1.99 29.24 14.41
CA GLN A 348 2.19 28.05 13.59
C GLN A 348 3.29 27.14 14.16
N LEU A 349 3.01 25.84 14.25
CA LEU A 349 3.95 24.78 14.59
C LEU A 349 4.19 23.91 13.37
N ILE A 350 5.45 23.64 13.04
CA ILE A 350 5.84 22.70 11.99
C ILE A 350 6.61 21.55 12.63
N LEU A 351 6.09 20.33 12.46
CA LEU A 351 6.75 19.09 12.84
C LEU A 351 7.34 18.43 11.58
N THR A 352 8.63 18.18 11.58
CA THR A 352 9.32 17.54 10.43
C THR A 352 10.38 16.56 10.92
N ASN A 353 10.89 15.72 10.01
CA ASN A 353 11.92 14.73 10.33
C ASN A 353 13.01 14.67 9.26
N ASP A 354 14.04 13.85 9.52
CA ASP A 354 15.22 13.69 8.70
C ASP A 354 15.05 12.67 7.56
N SER A 355 13.82 12.33 7.20
CA SER A 355 13.53 11.34 6.15
C SER A 355 13.65 11.88 4.72
N PHE A 356 14.08 13.13 4.56
CA PHE A 356 14.33 13.78 3.28
C PHE A 356 15.81 14.11 3.07
N TRP A 357 16.24 14.04 1.80
CA TRP A 357 17.40 14.75 1.27
C TRP A 357 16.96 16.15 0.83
N GLY A 358 17.72 17.19 1.17
CA GLY A 358 17.37 18.54 0.74
C GLY A 358 18.04 19.66 1.54
N PRO A 359 17.70 20.92 1.21
CA PRO A 359 16.79 21.30 0.12
C PRO A 359 17.43 21.17 -1.26
N ILE A 360 16.65 20.70 -2.25
CA ILE A 360 17.05 20.63 -3.67
C ILE A 360 16.99 22.02 -4.30
N THR A 361 15.94 22.77 -3.95
CA THR A 361 15.66 24.14 -4.37
C THR A 361 15.42 25.01 -3.15
N PRO A 362 15.53 26.36 -3.23
CA PRO A 362 15.16 27.26 -2.13
C PRO A 362 13.76 26.98 -1.60
N LEU A 363 13.54 27.16 -0.31
CA LEU A 363 12.28 26.83 0.36
C LEU A 363 11.21 27.93 0.27
N ASP A 364 11.49 29.02 -0.46
CA ASP A 364 10.58 30.18 -0.58
C ASP A 364 9.21 29.77 -1.11
N ASP A 365 9.17 28.99 -2.19
CA ASP A 365 7.90 28.49 -2.79
C ASP A 365 7.11 27.63 -1.78
N LEU A 366 7.79 26.74 -1.05
CA LEU A 366 7.15 25.94 -0.02
C LEU A 366 6.49 26.81 1.06
N PHE A 367 7.22 27.79 1.59
CA PHE A 367 6.69 28.66 2.65
C PHE A 367 5.63 29.63 2.14
N GLN A 368 5.68 30.02 0.86
CA GLN A 368 4.60 30.77 0.21
C GLN A 368 3.32 29.93 0.10
N ARG A 369 3.41 28.69 -0.34
CA ARG A 369 2.27 27.75 -0.39
C ARG A 369 1.68 27.50 1.00
N LEU A 370 2.52 27.29 2.02
CA LEU A 370 2.08 27.16 3.42
C LEU A 370 1.30 28.39 3.89
N LYS A 371 1.76 29.58 3.53
CA LYS A 371 1.10 30.83 3.89
C LYS A 371 -0.21 31.07 3.12
N ALA A 372 -0.28 30.61 1.88
CA ALA A 372 -1.47 30.73 1.01
C ALA A 372 -2.57 29.70 1.33
N SER A 373 -2.22 28.61 1.99
CA SER A 373 -3.20 27.60 2.41
C SER A 373 -4.15 28.16 3.47
N GLY A 374 -5.44 27.86 3.28
CA GLY A 374 -6.48 28.18 4.25
C GLY A 374 -6.83 27.00 5.18
N ALA A 375 -6.01 25.96 5.23
CA ALA A 375 -6.25 24.81 6.07
C ALA A 375 -5.63 24.96 7.46
N ASP A 376 -6.21 24.25 8.43
CA ASP A 376 -5.74 24.25 9.83
C ASP A 376 -4.54 23.31 10.02
N VAL A 377 -4.49 22.22 9.24
CA VAL A 377 -3.42 21.23 9.24
C VAL A 377 -2.93 20.99 7.82
N ILE A 378 -1.65 21.23 7.57
CA ILE A 378 -1.08 21.19 6.23
C ILE A 378 0.06 20.16 6.20
N GLY A 379 -0.02 19.19 5.27
CA GLY A 379 1.06 18.27 4.95
C GLY A 379 1.73 18.61 3.63
N LEU A 380 2.93 18.09 3.38
CA LEU A 380 3.52 18.18 2.03
C LEU A 380 2.77 17.26 1.07
N THR A 381 2.58 16.04 1.49
CA THR A 381 1.97 14.97 0.68
C THR A 381 0.98 14.18 1.53
N ASP A 382 0.06 13.53 0.85
CA ASP A 382 -0.87 12.57 1.44
C ASP A 382 -0.56 11.14 0.99
N ASP A 383 -1.12 10.17 1.67
CA ASP A 383 -1.04 8.74 1.34
C ASP A 383 -2.40 8.08 1.61
N GLN A 384 -2.68 7.05 0.84
CA GLN A 384 -3.89 6.24 0.97
C GLN A 384 -3.63 4.88 1.65
N MET A 385 -2.37 4.62 2.06
CA MET A 385 -2.00 3.37 2.70
C MET A 385 -2.68 3.24 4.07
N TYR A 386 -3.52 2.39 4.36
CA TYR A 386 -4.35 2.20 5.56
C TYR A 386 -5.63 3.05 5.62
N ALA A 387 -5.56 4.33 5.35
CA ALA A 387 -6.67 5.29 5.21
C ALA A 387 -6.12 6.59 4.61
N PRO A 388 -6.96 7.46 4.03
CA PRO A 388 -6.51 8.78 3.58
C PRO A 388 -5.92 9.58 4.74
N HIS A 389 -4.65 10.00 4.62
CA HIS A 389 -3.97 10.77 5.66
C HIS A 389 -2.82 11.61 5.12
N LEU A 390 -2.45 12.66 5.84
CA LEU A 390 -1.23 13.43 5.58
C LEU A 390 0.00 12.66 6.07
N GLN A 391 1.05 12.62 5.25
CA GLN A 391 2.31 11.98 5.63
C GLN A 391 3.05 12.78 6.69
N SER A 392 3.58 12.11 7.71
CA SER A 392 4.18 12.73 8.88
C SER A 392 5.58 13.34 8.64
N ALA A 393 6.16 13.19 7.45
CA ALA A 393 7.48 13.74 7.17
C ALA A 393 7.57 15.28 7.33
N PHE A 394 6.44 15.96 7.16
CA PHE A 394 6.29 17.38 7.40
C PHE A 394 4.80 17.71 7.63
N LEU A 395 4.48 18.26 8.79
CA LEU A 395 3.13 18.66 9.17
C LEU A 395 3.16 20.06 9.79
N ALA A 396 2.37 20.98 9.26
CA ALA A 396 2.19 22.32 9.81
C ALA A 396 0.80 22.45 10.45
N PHE A 397 0.74 23.00 11.64
CA PHE A 397 -0.46 23.18 12.46
C PHE A 397 -0.64 24.65 12.77
N GLN A 398 -1.85 25.16 12.54
CA GLN A 398 -2.22 26.53 12.91
C GLN A 398 -2.58 26.60 14.40
N LYS A 399 -2.54 27.81 14.98
CA LYS A 399 -2.80 28.07 16.41
C LYS A 399 -4.06 27.41 16.96
N PRO A 400 -5.23 27.46 16.29
CA PRO A 400 -6.43 26.82 16.80
C PRO A 400 -6.26 25.31 17.02
N VAL A 401 -5.51 24.64 16.14
CA VAL A 401 -5.20 23.21 16.29
C VAL A 401 -4.30 22.97 17.50
N ILE A 402 -3.21 23.73 17.61
CA ILE A 402 -2.21 23.59 18.68
C ILE A 402 -2.86 23.75 20.07
N GLN A 403 -3.82 24.65 20.18
CA GLN A 403 -4.54 24.95 21.43
C GLN A 403 -5.72 24.00 21.70
N SER A 404 -6.10 23.14 20.74
CA SER A 404 -7.24 22.25 20.89
C SER A 404 -6.98 21.08 21.86
N ASP A 405 -8.03 20.65 22.54
CA ASP A 405 -7.99 19.45 23.39
C ASP A 405 -7.64 18.20 22.60
N ALA A 406 -8.06 18.11 21.33
CA ALA A 406 -7.77 16.99 20.44
C ALA A 406 -6.27 16.84 20.20
N PHE A 407 -5.58 17.95 19.88
CA PHE A 407 -4.14 17.97 19.69
C PHE A 407 -3.40 17.64 20.98
N GLN A 408 -3.75 18.30 22.08
CA GLN A 408 -3.08 18.12 23.36
C GLN A 408 -3.28 16.71 23.93
N SER A 409 -4.50 16.17 23.85
CA SER A 409 -4.82 14.81 24.29
C SER A 409 -4.07 13.76 23.48
N PHE A 410 -3.96 13.95 22.16
CA PHE A 410 -3.20 13.04 21.30
C PHE A 410 -1.75 12.90 21.78
N TRP A 411 -1.04 14.03 21.99
CA TRP A 411 0.36 14.00 22.41
C TRP A 411 0.55 13.48 23.84
N ASN A 412 -0.40 13.71 24.73
CA ASN A 412 -0.34 13.22 26.11
C ASN A 412 -0.61 11.71 26.25
N GLN A 413 -1.16 11.06 25.21
CA GLN A 413 -1.55 9.63 25.22
C GLN A 413 -0.64 8.75 24.40
N LEU A 414 0.53 9.23 23.96
CA LEU A 414 1.45 8.43 23.16
C LEU A 414 1.97 7.20 23.94
N GLU A 415 1.87 6.05 23.26
CA GLU A 415 2.29 4.75 23.77
C GLU A 415 3.44 4.19 22.94
N LEU A 416 4.21 3.29 23.53
CA LEU A 416 5.28 2.56 22.85
C LEU A 416 4.70 1.37 22.09
N TRP A 417 4.97 1.31 20.81
CA TRP A 417 4.56 0.21 19.94
C TRP A 417 5.78 -0.57 19.46
N PRO A 418 5.79 -1.89 19.54
CA PRO A 418 6.97 -2.71 19.25
C PRO A 418 7.38 -2.68 17.78
N ARG A 419 6.42 -2.48 16.87
CA ARG A 419 6.68 -2.47 15.42
C ARG A 419 6.41 -1.10 14.83
N LYS A 420 7.29 -0.64 13.94
CA LYS A 420 7.16 0.65 13.25
C LYS A 420 5.83 0.79 12.51
N ARG A 421 5.32 -0.29 11.89
CA ARG A 421 4.03 -0.26 11.18
C ARG A 421 2.84 0.04 12.10
N ASP A 422 2.89 -0.43 13.36
CA ASP A 422 1.80 -0.20 14.31
C ASP A 422 1.82 1.26 14.79
N LEU A 423 3.01 1.83 14.96
CA LEU A 423 3.19 3.24 15.25
C LEU A 423 2.69 4.11 14.08
N ILE A 424 2.99 3.76 12.83
CA ILE A 424 2.47 4.46 11.63
C ILE A 424 0.94 4.44 11.64
N LYS A 425 0.31 3.27 11.78
CA LYS A 425 -1.16 3.15 11.82
C LYS A 425 -1.77 3.97 12.95
N LYS A 426 -1.19 3.91 14.15
CA LYS A 426 -1.74 4.55 15.33
C LYS A 426 -1.56 6.07 15.32
N TYR A 427 -0.43 6.56 14.85
CA TYR A 427 -0.05 7.97 15.00
C TYR A 427 0.04 8.74 13.69
N GLU A 428 0.71 8.23 12.64
CA GLU A 428 0.78 8.92 11.36
C GLU A 428 -0.60 9.01 10.70
N VAL A 429 -1.31 7.88 10.64
CA VAL A 429 -2.69 7.82 10.15
C VAL A 429 -3.67 8.41 11.16
N GLY A 430 -3.47 8.14 12.45
CA GLY A 430 -4.39 8.51 13.51
C GLY A 430 -4.45 10.01 13.81
N LEU A 431 -3.33 10.75 13.71
CA LEU A 431 -3.32 12.18 14.04
C LEU A 431 -4.18 13.02 13.09
N PRO A 432 -4.03 12.97 11.75
CA PRO A 432 -4.90 13.71 10.85
C PRO A 432 -6.38 13.34 11.02
N ILE A 433 -6.69 12.06 11.18
CA ILE A 433 -8.07 11.59 11.38
C ILE A 433 -8.66 12.14 12.69
N CYS A 434 -7.88 12.14 13.78
CA CYS A 434 -8.31 12.70 15.06
C CYS A 434 -8.64 14.20 14.92
N LEU A 435 -7.80 14.95 14.23
CA LEU A 435 -7.99 16.38 14.02
C LEU A 435 -9.17 16.69 13.07
N GLN A 436 -9.34 15.89 12.01
CA GLN A 436 -10.52 16.00 11.12
C GLN A 436 -11.83 15.74 11.88
N LYS A 437 -11.85 14.73 12.76
CA LYS A 437 -13.02 14.46 13.62
C LYS A 437 -13.32 15.60 14.61
N ALA A 438 -12.29 16.36 14.99
CA ALA A 438 -12.44 17.58 15.79
C ALA A 438 -12.85 18.82 14.96
N GLY A 439 -13.11 18.66 13.66
CA GLY A 439 -13.60 19.71 12.77
C GLY A 439 -12.51 20.51 12.05
N PHE A 440 -11.23 20.15 12.18
CA PHE A 440 -10.15 20.87 11.51
C PHE A 440 -10.00 20.48 10.05
N LYS A 441 -9.75 21.46 9.20
CA LYS A 441 -9.47 21.30 7.78
C LYS A 441 -8.04 20.80 7.55
N THR A 442 -7.87 19.74 6.76
CA THR A 442 -6.56 19.23 6.35
C THR A 442 -6.31 19.44 4.86
N GLU A 443 -5.09 19.78 4.48
CA GLU A 443 -4.67 19.99 3.09
C GLU A 443 -3.29 19.41 2.83
N SER A 444 -3.09 18.85 1.63
CA SER A 444 -1.81 18.43 1.09
C SER A 444 -1.34 19.41 0.03
N LEU A 445 -0.10 19.95 0.14
CA LEU A 445 0.42 20.96 -0.79
C LEU A 445 0.80 20.36 -2.15
N TYR A 446 1.15 19.09 -2.19
CA TYR A 446 1.57 18.39 -3.39
C TYR A 446 0.73 17.12 -3.52
N THR A 447 -0.37 17.23 -4.24
CA THR A 447 -1.27 16.12 -4.53
C THR A 447 -1.02 15.54 -5.91
N GLN A 448 -1.23 14.25 -6.07
CA GLN A 448 -1.28 13.58 -7.36
C GLN A 448 -2.27 12.41 -7.27
N HIS A 449 -3.05 12.22 -8.33
CA HIS A 449 -3.99 11.09 -8.41
C HIS A 449 -3.26 9.78 -8.78
N ALA A 450 -2.14 9.50 -8.11
CA ALA A 450 -1.36 8.28 -8.32
C ALA A 450 -1.64 7.24 -7.22
N ASN A 451 -1.68 5.99 -7.61
CA ASN A 451 -1.79 4.90 -6.63
C ASN A 451 -0.48 4.74 -5.87
N GLY A 452 -0.55 4.89 -4.55
CA GLY A 452 0.58 4.66 -3.66
C GLY A 452 1.25 5.94 -3.13
N ASN A 453 2.39 5.77 -2.47
CA ASN A 453 3.16 6.86 -1.88
C ASN A 453 3.85 7.69 -2.97
N ILE A 454 3.34 8.88 -3.27
CA ILE A 454 3.82 9.75 -4.35
C ILE A 454 5.28 10.18 -4.18
N LEU A 455 5.80 10.19 -2.96
CA LEU A 455 7.23 10.47 -2.69
C LEU A 455 8.16 9.39 -3.26
N HIS A 456 7.63 8.21 -3.61
CA HIS A 456 8.34 7.15 -4.28
C HIS A 456 7.90 7.02 -5.75
N THR A 457 6.60 6.95 -6.01
CA THR A 457 6.06 6.63 -7.34
C THR A 457 6.12 7.79 -8.33
N ALA A 458 6.14 9.03 -7.84
CA ALA A 458 6.15 10.25 -8.65
C ALA A 458 7.31 11.20 -8.31
N TRP A 459 8.38 10.69 -7.71
CA TRP A 459 9.48 11.49 -7.19
C TRP A 459 10.08 12.46 -8.22
N LYS A 460 10.24 12.00 -9.47
CA LYS A 460 10.83 12.79 -10.56
C LYS A 460 9.91 13.94 -10.96
N GLU A 461 8.64 13.67 -11.21
CA GLU A 461 7.64 14.69 -11.54
C GLU A 461 7.47 15.72 -10.42
N LEU A 462 7.45 15.27 -9.16
CA LEU A 462 7.40 16.17 -8.01
C LEU A 462 8.56 17.19 -8.04
N ILE A 463 9.77 16.76 -8.33
CA ILE A 463 10.95 17.64 -8.37
C ILE A 463 10.95 18.50 -9.64
N GLU A 464 10.76 17.89 -10.81
CA GLU A 464 10.94 18.58 -12.10
C GLU A 464 9.78 19.52 -12.43
N VAL A 465 8.55 19.11 -12.14
CA VAL A 465 7.32 19.82 -12.55
C VAL A 465 6.70 20.61 -11.40
N LYS A 466 6.62 20.01 -10.21
CA LYS A 466 5.95 20.61 -9.04
C LYS A 466 6.88 21.45 -8.17
N ASN A 467 8.19 21.52 -8.51
CA ASN A 467 9.22 22.20 -7.73
C ASN A 467 9.30 21.73 -6.26
N PHE A 468 9.07 20.44 -6.03
CA PHE A 468 9.16 19.83 -4.70
C PHE A 468 10.60 19.86 -4.20
N PRO A 469 10.88 20.44 -3.02
CA PRO A 469 12.24 20.75 -2.63
C PRO A 469 13.00 19.58 -1.97
N PHE A 470 12.46 18.38 -1.99
CA PHE A 470 13.03 17.24 -1.26
C PHE A 470 13.05 15.96 -2.09
N LEU A 471 13.93 15.04 -1.71
CA LEU A 471 13.93 13.65 -2.17
C LEU A 471 13.83 12.71 -0.98
N LYS A 472 12.96 11.70 -1.03
CA LYS A 472 12.79 10.75 0.08
C LYS A 472 14.04 9.89 0.27
N VAL A 473 14.58 9.83 1.49
CA VAL A 473 15.79 9.05 1.79
C VAL A 473 15.60 7.56 1.47
N SER A 474 14.45 6.99 1.82
CA SER A 474 14.14 5.58 1.55
C SER A 474 14.01 5.23 0.07
N LEU A 475 13.76 6.22 -0.80
CA LEU A 475 13.71 5.98 -2.25
C LEU A 475 15.06 5.49 -2.79
N LEU A 476 16.15 6.15 -2.40
CA LEU A 476 17.49 5.78 -2.88
C LEU A 476 18.16 4.70 -2.03
N ARG A 477 17.86 4.66 -0.73
CA ARG A 477 18.49 3.72 0.20
C ARG A 477 17.90 2.32 0.12
N ASP A 478 16.58 2.23 0.11
CA ASP A 478 15.85 0.96 0.28
C ASP A 478 15.01 0.61 -0.95
N ASN A 479 14.65 1.59 -1.78
CA ASN A 479 13.75 1.51 -2.94
C ASN A 479 12.56 0.54 -2.73
N PRO A 480 11.73 0.74 -1.70
CA PRO A 480 10.74 -0.27 -1.26
C PRO A 480 9.62 -0.51 -2.27
N MET A 481 9.49 0.34 -3.27
CA MET A 481 8.49 0.24 -4.33
C MET A 481 9.10 -0.08 -5.70
N HIS A 482 10.39 -0.46 -5.74
CA HIS A 482 11.12 -0.85 -6.94
C HIS A 482 10.97 0.15 -8.11
N GLN A 483 11.09 1.44 -7.80
CA GLN A 483 10.97 2.50 -8.80
C GLN A 483 12.25 2.65 -9.62
N GLU A 484 12.12 3.18 -10.85
CA GLU A 484 13.27 3.60 -11.67
C GLU A 484 13.92 4.83 -11.03
N ILE A 485 15.12 4.66 -10.53
CA ILE A 485 15.86 5.71 -9.82
C ILE A 485 17.16 6.13 -10.50
N ASP A 486 17.53 5.53 -11.63
CA ASP A 486 18.84 5.75 -12.31
C ASP A 486 19.11 7.23 -12.63
N ALA A 487 18.06 7.99 -12.93
CA ALA A 487 18.18 9.42 -13.24
C ALA A 487 18.30 10.34 -12.01
N TRP A 488 18.27 9.80 -10.77
CA TRP A 488 18.20 10.65 -9.57
C TRP A 488 19.35 11.66 -9.49
N GLU A 489 20.54 11.22 -9.85
CA GLU A 489 21.74 12.04 -9.74
C GLU A 489 21.73 13.21 -10.73
N GLN A 490 21.32 12.97 -11.96
CA GLN A 490 21.14 14.01 -12.96
C GLN A 490 20.10 15.03 -12.51
N VAL A 491 18.90 14.58 -12.12
CA VAL A 491 17.78 15.43 -11.69
C VAL A 491 18.17 16.35 -10.54
N ILE A 492 18.93 15.82 -9.55
CA ILE A 492 19.38 16.61 -8.40
C ILE A 492 20.54 17.53 -8.78
N SER A 493 21.51 17.05 -9.58
CA SER A 493 22.70 17.83 -9.97
C SER A 493 22.35 19.08 -10.79
N GLU A 494 21.33 19.02 -11.63
CA GLU A 494 20.85 20.16 -12.42
C GLU A 494 20.36 21.31 -11.54
N ARG A 495 19.93 21.04 -10.32
CA ARG A 495 19.42 22.03 -9.36
C ARG A 495 20.35 22.32 -8.20
N ASN A 496 21.01 21.28 -7.68
CA ASN A 496 21.90 21.35 -6.53
C ASN A 496 23.03 20.31 -6.63
N PRO A 497 24.12 20.60 -7.38
CA PRO A 497 25.22 19.67 -7.59
C PRO A 497 25.95 19.31 -6.29
N VAL A 498 25.98 20.22 -5.30
CA VAL A 498 26.57 19.95 -3.98
C VAL A 498 25.77 18.89 -3.23
N LEU A 499 24.46 19.00 -3.23
CA LEU A 499 23.59 18.01 -2.62
C LEU A 499 23.71 16.65 -3.30
N ALA A 500 23.74 16.59 -4.63
CA ALA A 500 23.92 15.34 -5.37
C ALA A 500 25.23 14.63 -4.98
N ALA A 501 26.33 15.37 -4.88
CA ALA A 501 27.60 14.83 -4.44
C ALA A 501 27.55 14.31 -2.98
N GLN A 502 26.87 15.01 -2.09
CA GLN A 502 26.66 14.58 -0.70
C GLN A 502 25.84 13.29 -0.63
N ILE A 503 24.74 13.18 -1.38
CA ILE A 503 23.91 11.99 -1.45
C ILE A 503 24.73 10.80 -1.96
N ARG A 504 25.46 10.96 -3.08
CA ARG A 504 26.32 9.92 -3.64
C ARG A 504 27.33 9.40 -2.61
N SER A 505 28.00 10.30 -1.88
CA SER A 505 28.94 9.94 -0.83
C SER A 505 28.33 9.12 0.31
N GLN A 506 27.06 9.33 0.60
CA GLN A 506 26.35 8.63 1.68
C GLN A 506 25.73 7.30 1.25
N LEU A 507 25.48 7.11 -0.05
CA LEU A 507 25.01 5.85 -0.63
C LEU A 507 26.14 4.84 -0.87
N GLN A 508 27.39 5.31 -0.92
CA GLN A 508 28.54 4.41 -1.01
C GLN A 508 28.76 3.68 0.33
N PRO A 509 29.02 2.37 0.32
CA PRO A 509 29.39 1.66 1.53
C PRO A 509 30.64 2.32 2.15
N PRO A 510 30.76 2.35 3.49
CA PRO A 510 31.96 2.89 4.12
C PRO A 510 33.17 2.17 3.55
N LYS A 511 34.15 2.92 3.04
CA LYS A 511 35.44 2.36 2.65
C LYS A 511 36.00 1.63 3.85
N SER A 512 36.14 0.31 3.71
CA SER A 512 36.71 -0.61 4.70
C SER A 512 38.09 -0.18 5.16
#